data_2c4bcfdc6b4fe04aeea0b5a8ce538cd9
#
_entry.id   2c4bcfdc6b4fe04aeea0b5a8ce538cd9
#
_cell.length_a   1.000
_cell.length_b   1.000
_cell.length_c   1.000
_cell.angle_alpha   90.00
_cell.angle_beta   90.00
_cell.angle_gamma   90.00
#
_symmetry.space_group_name_H-M   'P 1'
#
loop_
_entity.id
_entity.type
_entity.pdbx_description
1 polymer ?
#
loop_
_entity_poly.entity_id
_entity_poly.type
_entity_poly.pdbx_seq_one_letter_code
_entity_poly.pdbx_strand_id
1 'polypeptide(L)'
;MDTTDGLEAGGGPTGAMLSAPSGLLDVLSVAAVVLDADGNIALWSPQAEQLFGWSAEEALGRPAAELLAAKEHVGLVLELFARVMGGDGDWAGAFPVRRKDGSSRLVEFRNMRLLDEKGDLYALGIATDRAMLRHLERDLALSSRLVAQSPIGLAVLDTNLHYVLVNPTLERINGLAASEHIGRRPLDALSFLDDAGAVESAMRQVLATGTPLLEQFTAGRTHADESTEHAWSVSYYRLEDATGRVLGVATSVVDVTESHQAAKEIAHGRRRLALIADASVRIGTTLDLDQTARELADVVVPELADVAAVDILDSVLEGRPSVVGAARGPAVFRALAVSAAYSSEAVR
;
A
#
# COMPACT_ATOMS: atom_id res chain seq x y z
N MET A 1 -64.61 1.20 42.32
CA MET A 1 -63.71 2.07 43.02
C MET A 1 -62.49 2.19 42.15
N ASP A 2 -62.52 3.10 41.21
CA ASP A 2 -62.01 4.47 41.30
C ASP A 2 -60.51 4.47 41.57
N THR A 3 -59.67 5.03 40.83
CA THR A 3 -59.54 6.29 40.08
C THR A 3 -58.28 6.23 39.22
N THR A 4 -58.42 6.54 37.95
CA THR A 4 -57.89 7.73 37.25
C THR A 4 -56.54 8.28 37.69
N ASP A 5 -55.73 8.44 36.72
CA ASP A 5 -55.14 9.68 36.23
C ASP A 5 -53.66 9.76 36.11
N GLY A 6 -53.21 10.37 35.03
CA GLY A 6 -51.98 11.13 34.97
C GLY A 6 -51.04 10.79 33.83
N LEU A 7 -51.40 11.18 32.64
CA LEU A 7 -50.57 11.91 31.65
C LEU A 7 -49.25 12.47 32.20
N GLU A 8 -48.12 12.19 31.48
CA GLU A 8 -47.40 13.29 30.84
C GLU A 8 -46.41 12.80 29.79
N ALA A 9 -46.48 13.46 28.68
CA ALA A 9 -45.62 13.33 27.54
C ALA A 9 -44.23 13.88 27.84
N GLY A 10 -43.20 13.09 27.64
CA GLY A 10 -41.81 13.52 27.62
C GLY A 10 -41.26 13.37 26.22
N GLY A 11 -41.07 14.52 25.54
CA GLY A 11 -40.54 14.61 24.19
C GLY A 11 -39.19 13.94 24.03
N GLY A 12 -39.12 12.95 23.18
CA GLY A 12 -37.86 12.43 22.70
C GLY A 12 -37.17 13.42 21.77
N PRO A 13 -35.85 13.46 21.77
CA PRO A 13 -35.11 14.36 20.89
C PRO A 13 -35.39 13.99 19.43
N THR A 14 -35.77 14.99 18.68
CA THR A 14 -35.90 14.97 17.23
C THR A 14 -34.61 14.44 16.62
N GLY A 15 -34.60 13.19 16.20
CA GLY A 15 -33.52 12.63 15.44
C GLY A 15 -33.34 13.42 14.16
N ALA A 16 -32.18 14.03 14.00
CA ALA A 16 -31.76 14.54 12.72
C ALA A 16 -31.78 13.33 11.74
N MET A 17 -32.79 13.31 10.89
CA MET A 17 -32.80 12.42 9.73
C MET A 17 -31.59 12.84 8.88
N LEU A 18 -30.52 12.08 8.96
CA LEU A 18 -29.50 12.05 7.94
C LEU A 18 -30.18 11.52 6.69
N SER A 19 -30.65 12.43 5.83
CA SER A 19 -31.11 12.08 4.49
C SER A 19 -29.95 11.39 3.79
N ALA A 20 -30.13 10.10 3.50
CA ALA A 20 -29.24 9.40 2.57
C ALA A 20 -29.21 10.19 1.25
N PRO A 21 -28.06 10.31 0.57
CA PRO A 21 -27.97 11.01 -0.71
C PRO A 21 -29.01 10.47 -1.67
N SER A 22 -29.95 11.33 -2.10
CA SER A 22 -31.14 10.95 -2.83
C SER A 22 -30.95 10.83 -4.33
N GLY A 23 -29.70 10.94 -4.83
CA GLY A 23 -29.39 10.79 -6.26
C GLY A 23 -27.93 10.97 -6.63
N LEU A 24 -27.61 10.61 -7.86
CA LEU A 24 -26.26 10.71 -8.45
C LEU A 24 -25.71 12.15 -8.42
N LEU A 25 -26.59 13.15 -8.53
CA LEU A 25 -26.27 14.59 -8.48
C LEU A 25 -25.79 15.01 -7.09
N ASP A 26 -26.32 14.40 -6.03
CA ASP A 26 -25.90 14.69 -4.66
C ASP A 26 -24.49 14.16 -4.39
N VAL A 27 -24.19 12.96 -4.90
CA VAL A 27 -22.86 12.33 -4.78
C VAL A 27 -21.79 13.13 -5.54
N LEU A 28 -22.16 13.73 -6.68
CA LEU A 28 -21.24 14.50 -7.52
C LEU A 28 -21.13 15.96 -7.09
N SER A 29 -21.88 16.42 -6.07
CA SER A 29 -21.92 17.81 -5.62
C SER A 29 -22.23 18.80 -6.78
N VAL A 30 -23.10 18.39 -7.72
CA VAL A 30 -23.44 19.15 -8.90
C VAL A 30 -24.66 20.02 -8.64
N ALA A 31 -24.52 21.34 -8.79
CA ALA A 31 -25.62 22.27 -8.62
C ALA A 31 -26.52 22.24 -9.88
N ALA A 32 -27.83 22.13 -9.65
CA ALA A 32 -28.85 22.20 -10.69
C ALA A 32 -29.73 23.44 -10.50
N VAL A 33 -29.94 24.16 -11.58
CA VAL A 33 -30.79 25.36 -11.63
C VAL A 33 -31.70 25.23 -12.84
N VAL A 34 -33.00 25.45 -12.69
CA VAL A 34 -33.94 25.51 -13.81
C VAL A 34 -34.46 26.94 -13.93
N LEU A 35 -34.45 27.47 -15.13
CA LEU A 35 -34.98 28.79 -15.45
C LEU A 35 -36.23 28.66 -16.31
N ASP A 36 -37.25 29.51 -16.05
CA ASP A 36 -38.43 29.64 -16.90
C ASP A 36 -38.09 30.37 -18.21
N ALA A 37 -39.11 30.61 -19.05
CA ALA A 37 -38.97 31.27 -20.35
C ALA A 37 -38.50 32.73 -20.24
N ASP A 38 -38.71 33.37 -19.11
CA ASP A 38 -38.28 34.76 -18.82
C ASP A 38 -36.91 34.84 -18.15
N GLY A 39 -36.29 33.68 -17.87
CA GLY A 39 -34.97 33.59 -17.20
C GLY A 39 -35.02 33.71 -15.69
N ASN A 40 -36.21 33.58 -15.07
CA ASN A 40 -36.34 33.51 -13.63
C ASN A 40 -36.08 32.08 -13.13
N ILE A 41 -35.58 31.99 -11.92
CA ILE A 41 -35.22 30.70 -11.31
C ILE A 41 -36.50 29.99 -10.87
N ALA A 42 -36.81 28.85 -11.54
CA ALA A 42 -37.93 27.99 -11.24
C ALA A 42 -37.56 26.82 -10.33
N LEU A 43 -36.28 26.40 -10.32
CA LEU A 43 -35.75 25.36 -9.42
C LEU A 43 -34.34 25.73 -8.99
N TRP A 44 -34.04 25.48 -7.71
CA TRP A 44 -32.76 25.73 -7.08
C TRP A 44 -32.40 24.53 -6.20
N SER A 45 -31.37 23.77 -6.58
CA SER A 45 -30.98 22.59 -5.81
C SER A 45 -30.23 22.97 -4.51
N PRO A 46 -30.16 22.06 -3.51
CA PRO A 46 -29.36 22.27 -2.32
C PRO A 46 -27.88 22.52 -2.62
N GLN A 47 -27.35 21.90 -3.68
CA GLN A 47 -25.99 22.10 -4.14
C GLN A 47 -25.79 23.49 -4.77
N ALA A 48 -26.85 24.07 -5.39
CA ALA A 48 -26.84 25.44 -5.85
C ALA A 48 -26.76 26.45 -4.67
N GLU A 49 -27.45 26.16 -3.56
CA GLU A 49 -27.32 26.95 -2.33
C GLU A 49 -25.86 26.96 -1.84
N GLN A 50 -25.23 25.79 -1.77
CA GLN A 50 -23.84 25.67 -1.32
C GLN A 50 -22.87 26.37 -2.27
N LEU A 51 -23.08 26.20 -3.58
CA LEU A 51 -22.18 26.76 -4.61
C LEU A 51 -22.27 28.27 -4.68
N PHE A 52 -23.51 28.85 -4.67
CA PHE A 52 -23.76 30.26 -4.90
C PHE A 52 -24.00 31.08 -3.61
N GLY A 53 -24.34 30.39 -2.50
CA GLY A 53 -24.57 30.98 -1.19
C GLY A 53 -25.95 31.62 -1.02
N TRP A 54 -26.86 31.54 -1.98
CA TRP A 54 -28.26 31.96 -1.90
C TRP A 54 -29.14 30.76 -1.53
N SER A 55 -30.06 30.95 -0.57
CA SER A 55 -31.05 29.92 -0.26
C SER A 55 -32.09 29.79 -1.40
N ALA A 56 -32.80 28.67 -1.46
CA ALA A 56 -33.86 28.48 -2.45
C ALA A 56 -34.95 29.56 -2.30
N GLU A 57 -35.32 29.94 -1.07
CA GLU A 57 -36.30 30.99 -0.80
C GLU A 57 -35.87 32.38 -1.35
N GLU A 58 -34.57 32.65 -1.33
CA GLU A 58 -34.02 33.92 -1.81
C GLU A 58 -33.80 33.91 -3.34
N ALA A 59 -33.64 32.75 -3.96
CA ALA A 59 -33.29 32.59 -5.37
C ALA A 59 -34.54 32.41 -6.24
N LEU A 60 -35.53 31.63 -5.79
CA LEU A 60 -36.70 31.30 -6.59
C LEU A 60 -37.48 32.55 -7.03
N GLY A 61 -37.91 32.55 -8.28
CA GLY A 61 -38.66 33.65 -8.91
C GLY A 61 -37.81 34.88 -9.29
N ARG A 62 -36.49 34.89 -8.99
CA ARG A 62 -35.60 35.99 -9.36
C ARG A 62 -34.91 35.74 -10.68
N PRO A 63 -34.56 36.80 -11.45
CA PRO A 63 -33.77 36.69 -12.66
C PRO A 63 -32.36 36.13 -12.34
N ALA A 64 -32.03 34.97 -12.92
CA ALA A 64 -30.74 34.32 -12.67
C ALA A 64 -29.53 35.19 -13.08
N ALA A 65 -29.66 35.93 -14.17
CA ALA A 65 -28.61 36.82 -14.67
C ALA A 65 -28.26 37.92 -13.67
N GLU A 66 -29.23 38.51 -12.99
CA GLU A 66 -29.01 39.54 -11.99
C GLU A 66 -28.45 39.00 -10.66
N LEU A 67 -28.86 37.77 -10.31
CA LEU A 67 -28.46 37.12 -9.07
C LEU A 67 -27.02 36.64 -9.14
N LEU A 68 -26.64 35.99 -10.27
CA LEU A 68 -25.39 35.22 -10.39
C LEU A 68 -24.32 35.93 -11.22
N ALA A 69 -24.69 36.82 -12.16
CA ALA A 69 -23.70 37.49 -12.99
C ALA A 69 -23.18 38.77 -12.35
N ALA A 70 -21.90 39.08 -12.58
CA ALA A 70 -21.40 40.41 -12.37
C ALA A 70 -22.02 41.39 -13.42
N LYS A 71 -22.18 42.66 -13.03
CA LYS A 71 -22.89 43.64 -13.88
C LYS A 71 -22.37 43.71 -15.34
N GLU A 72 -21.06 43.57 -15.52
CA GLU A 72 -20.40 43.56 -16.84
C GLU A 72 -20.73 42.30 -17.65
N HIS A 73 -21.17 41.21 -17.04
CA HIS A 73 -21.46 39.93 -17.70
C HIS A 73 -22.96 39.65 -17.91
N VAL A 74 -23.84 40.47 -17.37
CA VAL A 74 -25.31 40.24 -17.47
C VAL A 74 -25.75 40.14 -18.94
N GLY A 75 -25.26 41.01 -19.82
CA GLY A 75 -25.58 40.99 -21.27
C GLY A 75 -25.17 39.66 -21.92
N LEU A 76 -23.99 39.14 -21.60
CA LEU A 76 -23.51 37.84 -22.10
C LEU A 76 -24.38 36.71 -21.63
N VAL A 77 -24.77 36.70 -20.36
CA VAL A 77 -25.62 35.63 -19.79
C VAL A 77 -27.01 35.60 -20.44
N LEU A 78 -27.58 36.77 -20.70
CA LEU A 78 -28.87 36.89 -21.41
C LEU A 78 -28.77 36.39 -22.85
N GLU A 79 -27.66 36.73 -23.56
CA GLU A 79 -27.43 36.23 -24.92
C GLU A 79 -27.29 34.69 -24.95
N LEU A 80 -26.53 34.11 -24.02
CA LEU A 80 -26.36 32.67 -23.89
C LEU A 80 -27.69 31.98 -23.55
N PHE A 81 -28.48 32.55 -22.65
CA PHE A 81 -29.82 32.06 -22.31
C PHE A 81 -30.74 32.09 -23.53
N ALA A 82 -30.80 33.20 -24.30
CA ALA A 82 -31.59 33.30 -25.52
C ALA A 82 -31.19 32.26 -26.57
N ARG A 83 -29.94 31.94 -26.72
CA ARG A 83 -29.45 30.87 -27.60
C ARG A 83 -29.96 29.51 -27.20
N VAL A 84 -29.85 29.16 -25.90
CA VAL A 84 -30.36 27.87 -25.35
C VAL A 84 -31.88 27.75 -25.57
N MET A 85 -32.64 28.81 -25.30
CA MET A 85 -34.09 28.86 -25.45
C MET A 85 -34.50 28.83 -26.92
N GLY A 86 -33.76 29.44 -27.83
CA GLY A 86 -33.98 29.47 -29.28
C GLY A 86 -33.75 28.14 -29.99
N GLY A 87 -33.12 27.15 -29.29
CA GLY A 87 -32.87 25.82 -29.84
C GLY A 87 -31.59 25.70 -30.68
N ASP A 88 -30.68 26.71 -30.61
CA ASP A 88 -29.39 26.70 -31.31
C ASP A 88 -28.35 25.76 -30.69
N GLY A 89 -28.82 24.85 -29.80
CA GLY A 89 -28.02 23.80 -29.16
C GLY A 89 -27.74 24.06 -27.68
N ASP A 90 -27.18 23.04 -27.04
CA ASP A 90 -26.70 23.12 -25.66
C ASP A 90 -25.47 24.01 -25.58
N TRP A 91 -25.35 24.76 -24.51
CA TRP A 91 -24.15 25.53 -24.23
C TRP A 91 -23.37 24.94 -23.04
N ALA A 92 -22.06 24.78 -23.20
CA ALA A 92 -21.16 24.41 -22.14
C ALA A 92 -19.96 25.36 -22.10
N GLY A 93 -19.60 25.80 -20.91
CA GLY A 93 -18.45 26.70 -20.72
C GLY A 93 -18.28 27.15 -19.29
N ALA A 94 -17.13 27.77 -19.02
CA ALA A 94 -16.81 28.32 -17.71
C ALA A 94 -17.12 29.83 -17.65
N PHE A 95 -17.76 30.25 -16.56
CA PHE A 95 -18.25 31.60 -16.41
C PHE A 95 -18.01 32.09 -14.97
N PRO A 96 -17.54 33.35 -14.76
CA PRO A 96 -17.38 33.91 -13.44
C PRO A 96 -18.73 34.26 -12.84
N VAL A 97 -19.07 33.65 -11.72
CA VAL A 97 -20.31 33.87 -10.99
C VAL A 97 -20.04 34.65 -9.71
N ARG A 98 -20.94 35.56 -9.37
CA ARG A 98 -20.94 36.28 -8.10
C ARG A 98 -21.75 35.52 -7.07
N ARG A 99 -21.14 35.24 -5.93
CA ARG A 99 -21.82 34.64 -4.79
C ARG A 99 -22.51 35.72 -3.91
N LYS A 100 -23.37 35.24 -3.01
CA LYS A 100 -24.05 36.11 -2.02
C LYS A 100 -23.08 36.94 -1.16
N ASP A 101 -21.95 36.35 -0.78
CA ASP A 101 -20.89 37.00 -0.01
C ASP A 101 -20.09 38.06 -0.79
N GLY A 102 -20.41 38.26 -2.05
CA GLY A 102 -19.73 39.17 -2.95
C GLY A 102 -18.48 38.60 -3.61
N SER A 103 -18.03 37.39 -3.23
CA SER A 103 -16.92 36.71 -3.88
C SER A 103 -17.28 36.28 -5.30
N SER A 104 -16.27 36.15 -6.17
CA SER A 104 -16.44 35.65 -7.52
C SER A 104 -15.80 34.27 -7.65
N ARG A 105 -16.51 33.33 -8.28
CA ARG A 105 -16.00 31.99 -8.60
C ARG A 105 -16.17 31.67 -10.06
N LEU A 106 -15.18 30.99 -10.62
CA LEU A 106 -15.28 30.44 -11.97
C LEU A 106 -16.00 29.10 -11.91
N VAL A 107 -17.22 29.09 -12.42
CA VAL A 107 -18.13 27.93 -12.41
C VAL A 107 -18.28 27.42 -13.84
N GLU A 108 -18.20 26.13 -14.00
CA GLU A 108 -18.43 25.45 -15.27
C GLU A 108 -19.93 25.11 -15.36
N PHE A 109 -20.56 25.55 -16.45
CA PHE A 109 -21.96 25.32 -16.72
C PHE A 109 -22.14 24.43 -17.94
N ARG A 110 -23.15 23.60 -17.87
CA ARG A 110 -23.79 22.97 -19.03
C ARG A 110 -25.26 23.30 -19.01
N ASN A 111 -25.73 23.99 -20.03
CA ASN A 111 -27.11 24.43 -20.14
C ASN A 111 -27.78 23.73 -21.30
N MET A 112 -29.00 23.24 -21.04
CA MET A 112 -29.82 22.57 -22.06
C MET A 112 -31.28 22.99 -21.94
N ARG A 113 -31.97 22.97 -23.08
CA ARG A 113 -33.41 23.28 -23.13
C ARG A 113 -34.24 22.07 -22.69
N LEU A 114 -35.25 22.33 -21.88
CA LEU A 114 -36.25 21.35 -21.45
C LEU A 114 -37.64 21.80 -21.89
N LEU A 115 -38.52 20.82 -22.10
CA LEU A 115 -39.95 21.01 -22.29
C LEU A 115 -40.67 20.25 -21.20
N ASP A 116 -41.67 20.85 -20.56
CA ASP A 116 -42.54 20.15 -19.66
C ASP A 116 -43.65 19.41 -20.40
N GLU A 117 -44.48 18.67 -19.68
CA GLU A 117 -45.62 17.92 -20.25
C GLU A 117 -46.66 18.81 -20.92
N LYS A 118 -46.71 20.11 -20.60
CA LYS A 118 -47.64 21.09 -21.19
C LYS A 118 -47.05 21.79 -22.41
N GLY A 119 -45.78 21.57 -22.70
CA GLY A 119 -45.05 22.22 -23.76
C GLY A 119 -44.40 23.55 -23.39
N ASP A 120 -44.37 23.89 -22.09
CA ASP A 120 -43.68 25.08 -21.61
C ASP A 120 -42.14 24.87 -21.65
N LEU A 121 -41.45 25.93 -22.02
CA LEU A 121 -39.99 25.91 -22.21
C LEU A 121 -39.25 26.30 -20.92
N TYR A 122 -38.23 25.51 -20.60
CA TYR A 122 -37.32 25.75 -19.47
C TYR A 122 -35.88 25.58 -19.94
N ALA A 123 -34.94 26.23 -19.23
CA ALA A 123 -33.51 25.97 -19.37
C ALA A 123 -32.99 25.30 -18.10
N LEU A 124 -32.41 24.09 -18.23
CA LEU A 124 -31.67 23.43 -17.16
C LEU A 124 -30.20 23.85 -17.22
N GLY A 125 -29.71 24.45 -16.17
CA GLY A 125 -28.30 24.72 -15.92
C GLY A 125 -27.74 23.71 -14.92
N ILE A 126 -26.71 22.98 -15.33
CA ILE A 126 -25.90 22.15 -14.45
C ILE A 126 -24.60 22.90 -14.20
N ALA A 127 -24.24 23.14 -12.94
CA ALA A 127 -23.12 23.97 -12.54
C ALA A 127 -22.16 23.23 -11.58
N THR A 128 -20.86 23.35 -11.84
CA THR A 128 -19.81 22.78 -10.99
C THR A 128 -18.72 23.79 -10.71
N ASP A 129 -18.18 23.78 -9.47
CA ASP A 129 -17.04 24.63 -9.12
C ASP A 129 -15.77 24.08 -9.80
N ARG A 130 -15.24 24.83 -10.75
CA ARG A 130 -14.02 24.45 -11.47
C ARG A 130 -12.79 24.32 -10.55
N ALA A 131 -12.76 25.06 -9.44
CA ALA A 131 -11.67 24.95 -8.47
C ALA A 131 -11.72 23.61 -7.73
N MET A 132 -12.92 23.14 -7.38
CA MET A 132 -13.12 21.84 -6.73
C MET A 132 -12.73 20.67 -7.62
N LEU A 133 -13.14 20.70 -8.90
CA LEU A 133 -12.72 19.69 -9.88
C LEU A 133 -11.20 19.64 -10.01
N ARG A 134 -10.54 20.78 -10.15
CA ARG A 134 -9.07 20.85 -10.22
C ARG A 134 -8.40 20.37 -8.94
N HIS A 135 -9.01 20.58 -7.78
CA HIS A 135 -8.48 20.09 -6.50
C HIS A 135 -8.52 18.56 -6.46
N LEU A 136 -9.67 17.97 -6.81
CA LEU A 136 -9.83 16.52 -6.90
C LEU A 136 -8.87 15.88 -7.91
N GLU A 137 -8.77 16.46 -9.11
CA GLU A 137 -7.81 16.01 -10.14
C GLU A 137 -6.37 16.07 -9.64
N ARG A 138 -6.02 17.15 -8.94
CA ARG A 138 -4.68 17.33 -8.38
C ARG A 138 -4.39 16.32 -7.27
N ASP A 139 -5.34 16.10 -6.37
CA ASP A 139 -5.19 15.16 -5.24
C ASP A 139 -5.08 13.71 -5.74
N LEU A 140 -5.90 13.35 -6.74
CA LEU A 140 -5.79 12.05 -7.41
C LEU A 140 -4.46 11.88 -8.13
N ALA A 141 -4.00 12.92 -8.85
CA ALA A 141 -2.72 12.88 -9.54
C ALA A 141 -1.54 12.79 -8.57
N LEU A 142 -1.60 13.51 -7.43
CA LEU A 142 -0.58 13.43 -6.39
C LEU A 142 -0.55 12.04 -5.75
N SER A 143 -1.72 11.50 -5.37
CA SER A 143 -1.83 10.16 -4.79
C SER A 143 -1.28 9.09 -5.73
N SER A 144 -1.67 9.16 -7.01
CA SER A 144 -1.17 8.24 -8.03
C SER A 144 0.36 8.33 -8.20
N ARG A 145 0.92 9.55 -8.22
CA ARG A 145 2.37 9.74 -8.32
C ARG A 145 3.12 9.26 -7.09
N LEU A 146 2.60 9.48 -5.89
CA LEU A 146 3.21 8.99 -4.66
C LEU A 146 3.31 7.46 -4.65
N VAL A 147 2.26 6.77 -5.07
CA VAL A 147 2.27 5.31 -5.19
C VAL A 147 3.25 4.85 -6.28
N ALA A 148 3.22 5.49 -7.46
CA ALA A 148 4.07 5.10 -8.59
C ALA A 148 5.56 5.36 -8.35
N GLN A 149 5.91 6.43 -7.61
CA GLN A 149 7.30 6.81 -7.33
C GLN A 149 7.82 6.26 -5.99
N SER A 150 7.00 5.52 -5.25
CA SER A 150 7.43 4.91 -3.99
C SER A 150 8.60 3.96 -4.22
N PRO A 151 9.69 4.07 -3.44
CA PRO A 151 10.79 3.10 -3.48
C PRO A 151 10.39 1.74 -2.87
N ILE A 152 9.24 1.67 -2.21
CA ILE A 152 8.70 0.47 -1.59
C ILE A 152 7.72 -0.18 -2.56
N GLY A 153 7.79 -1.50 -2.71
CA GLY A 153 6.78 -2.27 -3.45
C GLY A 153 5.43 -2.18 -2.74
N LEU A 154 4.40 -1.75 -3.46
CA LEU A 154 3.05 -1.58 -2.92
C LEU A 154 2.06 -2.39 -3.74
N ALA A 155 1.15 -3.08 -3.05
CA ALA A 155 -0.01 -3.70 -3.67
C ALA A 155 -1.27 -3.49 -2.83
N VAL A 156 -2.41 -3.53 -3.50
CA VAL A 156 -3.73 -3.61 -2.89
C VAL A 156 -4.44 -4.84 -3.47
N LEU A 157 -5.05 -5.62 -2.59
CA LEU A 157 -5.86 -6.78 -2.94
C LEU A 157 -7.28 -6.57 -2.42
N ASP A 158 -8.26 -7.11 -3.13
CA ASP A 158 -9.66 -7.10 -2.70
C ASP A 158 -9.92 -8.08 -1.53
N THR A 159 -11.14 -8.16 -1.06
CA THR A 159 -11.54 -9.06 0.03
C THR A 159 -11.44 -10.56 -0.32
N ASN A 160 -11.32 -10.90 -1.61
CA ASN A 160 -11.10 -12.25 -2.11
C ASN A 160 -9.61 -12.53 -2.38
N LEU A 161 -8.73 -11.57 -2.05
CA LEU A 161 -7.29 -11.60 -2.27
C LEU A 161 -6.90 -11.62 -3.76
N HIS A 162 -7.66 -10.94 -4.63
CA HIS A 162 -7.20 -10.66 -5.99
C HIS A 162 -6.51 -9.31 -6.02
N TYR A 163 -5.38 -9.24 -6.72
CA TYR A 163 -4.66 -8.00 -6.91
C TYR A 163 -5.51 -6.96 -7.65
N VAL A 164 -5.69 -5.79 -7.06
CA VAL A 164 -6.39 -4.64 -7.62
C VAL A 164 -5.40 -3.56 -8.08
N LEU A 165 -4.28 -3.43 -7.35
CA LEU A 165 -3.25 -2.45 -7.66
C LEU A 165 -1.88 -3.02 -7.31
N VAL A 166 -0.90 -2.75 -8.16
CA VAL A 166 0.54 -2.89 -7.88
C VAL A 166 1.26 -1.67 -8.39
N ASN A 167 2.33 -1.26 -7.71
CA ASN A 167 3.15 -0.14 -8.17
C ASN A 167 4.37 -0.64 -8.97
N PRO A 168 5.04 0.25 -9.74
CA PRO A 168 6.20 -0.12 -10.55
C PRO A 168 7.37 -0.72 -9.75
N THR A 169 7.49 -0.41 -8.48
CA THR A 169 8.53 -0.99 -7.63
C THR A 169 8.23 -2.45 -7.33
N LEU A 170 6.98 -2.82 -7.08
CA LEU A 170 6.60 -4.22 -6.87
C LEU A 170 6.74 -5.04 -8.16
N GLU A 171 6.40 -4.45 -9.33
CA GLU A 171 6.65 -5.10 -10.62
C GLU A 171 8.13 -5.46 -10.79
N ARG A 172 9.03 -4.55 -10.44
CA ARG A 172 10.49 -4.80 -10.49
C ARG A 172 10.95 -5.85 -9.49
N ILE A 173 10.43 -5.81 -8.25
CA ILE A 173 10.76 -6.79 -7.21
C ILE A 173 10.35 -8.21 -7.66
N ASN A 174 9.13 -8.37 -8.14
CA ASN A 174 8.59 -9.67 -8.52
C ASN A 174 9.07 -10.12 -9.93
N GLY A 175 9.52 -9.19 -10.78
CA GLY A 175 9.83 -9.45 -12.18
C GLY A 175 8.59 -9.73 -13.04
N LEU A 176 7.42 -9.26 -12.62
CA LEU A 176 6.12 -9.45 -13.25
C LEU A 176 5.46 -8.11 -13.53
N ALA A 177 4.89 -7.92 -14.72
CA ALA A 177 4.14 -6.72 -15.04
C ALA A 177 2.84 -6.62 -14.23
N ALA A 178 2.30 -5.39 -14.07
CA ALA A 178 1.02 -5.18 -13.38
C ALA A 178 -0.11 -6.03 -13.95
N SER A 179 -0.17 -6.18 -15.28
CA SER A 179 -1.16 -7.01 -15.99
C SER A 179 -1.10 -8.50 -15.63
N GLU A 180 0.04 -8.98 -15.14
CA GLU A 180 0.23 -10.36 -14.70
C GLU A 180 -0.16 -10.58 -13.24
N HIS A 181 -0.27 -9.49 -12.47
CA HIS A 181 -0.77 -9.50 -11.09
C HIS A 181 -2.30 -9.28 -11.05
N ILE A 182 -2.78 -8.23 -11.72
CA ILE A 182 -4.17 -7.76 -11.58
C ILE A 182 -5.16 -8.89 -11.88
N GLY A 183 -6.11 -9.09 -10.94
CA GLY A 183 -7.14 -10.13 -11.01
C GLY A 183 -6.66 -11.53 -10.61
N ARG A 184 -5.37 -11.73 -10.32
CA ARG A 184 -4.83 -13.01 -9.82
C ARG A 184 -4.70 -12.99 -8.31
N ARG A 185 -4.60 -14.18 -7.71
CA ARG A 185 -4.31 -14.36 -6.28
C ARG A 185 -2.80 -14.45 -6.04
N PRO A 186 -2.31 -14.17 -4.82
CA PRO A 186 -0.90 -14.32 -4.48
C PRO A 186 -0.32 -15.69 -4.80
N LEU A 187 -1.06 -16.77 -4.52
CA LEU A 187 -0.64 -18.15 -4.83
C LEU A 187 -0.37 -18.37 -6.31
N ASP A 188 -1.14 -17.70 -7.20
CA ASP A 188 -1.00 -17.85 -8.64
C ASP A 188 0.07 -16.92 -9.21
N ALA A 189 0.21 -15.71 -8.66
CA ALA A 189 1.15 -14.71 -9.14
C ALA A 189 2.57 -14.91 -8.58
N LEU A 190 2.69 -15.38 -7.32
CA LEU A 190 3.95 -15.56 -6.60
C LEU A 190 4.36 -17.04 -6.53
N SER A 191 4.06 -17.83 -7.55
CA SER A 191 4.38 -19.26 -7.61
C SER A 191 5.89 -19.57 -7.53
N PHE A 192 6.73 -18.57 -7.67
CA PHE A 192 8.18 -18.64 -7.52
C PHE A 192 8.65 -18.54 -6.05
N LEU A 193 7.79 -18.15 -5.11
CA LEU A 193 8.11 -18.17 -3.69
C LEU A 193 7.86 -19.56 -3.10
N ASP A 194 8.81 -20.04 -2.31
CA ASP A 194 8.72 -21.36 -1.66
C ASP A 194 7.51 -21.46 -0.71
N ASP A 195 7.06 -20.32 -0.16
CA ASP A 195 5.94 -20.26 0.79
C ASP A 195 4.89 -19.18 0.43
N ALA A 196 4.41 -19.21 -0.82
CA ALA A 196 3.30 -18.35 -1.25
C ALA A 196 2.01 -18.57 -0.42
N GLY A 197 1.85 -19.77 0.15
CA GLY A 197 0.74 -20.11 1.05
C GLY A 197 0.77 -19.35 2.37
N ALA A 198 1.95 -19.12 2.95
CA ALA A 198 2.09 -18.30 4.15
C ALA A 198 1.72 -16.83 3.88
N VAL A 199 2.11 -16.29 2.73
CA VAL A 199 1.74 -14.93 2.30
C VAL A 199 0.20 -14.78 2.27
N GLU A 200 -0.49 -15.70 1.62
CA GLU A 200 -1.97 -15.65 1.54
C GLU A 200 -2.63 -15.86 2.90
N SER A 201 -2.06 -16.71 3.75
CA SER A 201 -2.56 -16.95 5.12
C SER A 201 -2.41 -15.70 5.99
N ALA A 202 -1.29 -14.99 5.90
CA ALA A 202 -1.07 -13.72 6.59
C ALA A 202 -2.08 -12.65 6.16
N MET A 203 -2.35 -12.53 4.85
CA MET A 203 -3.36 -11.61 4.32
C MET A 203 -4.78 -11.94 4.84
N ARG A 204 -5.16 -13.23 4.86
CA ARG A 204 -6.44 -13.67 5.43
C ARG A 204 -6.56 -13.37 6.91
N GLN A 205 -5.50 -13.58 7.66
CA GLN A 205 -5.47 -13.23 9.08
C GLN A 205 -5.73 -11.73 9.29
N VAL A 206 -5.05 -10.86 8.54
CA VAL A 206 -5.22 -9.40 8.61
C VAL A 206 -6.63 -9.00 8.20
N LEU A 207 -7.21 -9.58 7.14
CA LEU A 207 -8.60 -9.36 6.75
C LEU A 207 -9.59 -9.71 7.87
N ALA A 208 -9.39 -10.85 8.52
CA ALA A 208 -10.30 -11.34 9.54
C ALA A 208 -10.19 -10.55 10.86
N THR A 209 -8.97 -10.25 11.29
CA THR A 209 -8.72 -9.64 12.62
C THR A 209 -8.64 -8.13 12.60
N GLY A 210 -8.26 -7.51 11.47
CA GLY A 210 -7.93 -6.09 11.35
C GLY A 210 -6.58 -5.71 11.98
N THR A 211 -5.91 -6.66 12.64
CA THR A 211 -4.60 -6.39 13.25
C THR A 211 -3.52 -6.45 12.17
N PRO A 212 -2.72 -5.38 11.98
CA PRO A 212 -1.64 -5.39 11.00
C PRO A 212 -0.57 -6.44 11.35
N LEU A 213 -0.02 -7.08 10.33
CA LEU A 213 1.20 -7.86 10.45
C LEU A 213 2.35 -7.05 9.85
N LEU A 214 3.32 -6.68 10.70
CA LEU A 214 4.41 -5.78 10.32
C LEU A 214 5.70 -6.56 10.16
N GLU A 215 6.54 -6.11 9.22
CA GLU A 215 7.93 -6.56 9.07
C GLU A 215 8.10 -8.09 9.03
N GLN A 216 7.18 -8.77 8.35
CA GLN A 216 7.29 -10.20 8.14
C GLN A 216 8.45 -10.48 7.18
N PHE A 217 9.44 -11.22 7.67
CA PHE A 217 10.60 -11.56 6.87
C PHE A 217 10.27 -12.69 5.88
N THR A 218 10.62 -12.49 4.63
CA THR A 218 10.48 -13.50 3.56
C THR A 218 11.76 -13.48 2.73
N ALA A 219 12.27 -14.65 2.38
CA ALA A 219 13.39 -14.79 1.47
C ALA A 219 13.03 -15.75 0.33
N GLY A 220 13.64 -15.56 -0.82
CA GLY A 220 13.41 -16.40 -1.98
C GLY A 220 14.08 -15.85 -3.23
N ARG A 221 13.77 -16.48 -4.37
CA ARG A 221 14.20 -16.02 -5.69
C ARG A 221 13.01 -15.45 -6.43
N THR A 222 13.23 -14.61 -7.43
CA THR A 222 12.15 -14.04 -8.23
C THR A 222 12.34 -14.34 -9.71
N HIS A 223 11.31 -14.12 -10.52
CA HIS A 223 11.45 -14.17 -11.98
C HIS A 223 12.42 -13.11 -12.53
N ALA A 224 12.64 -12.02 -11.77
CA ALA A 224 13.61 -11.00 -12.16
C ALA A 224 15.06 -11.48 -11.99
N ASP A 225 15.32 -12.33 -10.98
CA ASP A 225 16.64 -12.89 -10.71
C ASP A 225 16.49 -14.27 -10.01
N GLU A 226 16.59 -15.31 -10.81
CA GLU A 226 16.54 -16.71 -10.35
C GLU A 226 17.88 -17.18 -9.74
N SER A 227 18.96 -16.43 -9.96
CA SER A 227 20.31 -16.80 -9.52
C SER A 227 20.62 -16.39 -8.11
N THR A 228 20.01 -15.30 -7.62
CA THR A 228 20.30 -14.68 -6.33
C THR A 228 19.12 -14.86 -5.36
N GLU A 229 19.43 -15.22 -4.14
CA GLU A 229 18.46 -15.20 -3.05
C GLU A 229 18.27 -13.76 -2.57
N HIS A 230 17.04 -13.28 -2.63
CA HIS A 230 16.61 -11.97 -2.13
C HIS A 230 15.93 -12.10 -0.79
N ALA A 231 15.89 -11.01 -0.05
CA ALA A 231 15.22 -10.92 1.25
C ALA A 231 14.31 -9.70 1.29
N TRP A 232 13.08 -9.89 1.77
CA TRP A 232 12.08 -8.83 1.86
C TRP A 232 11.50 -8.74 3.26
N SER A 233 11.22 -7.49 3.67
CA SER A 233 10.37 -7.18 4.80
C SER A 233 9.00 -6.81 4.27
N VAL A 234 7.98 -7.59 4.62
CA VAL A 234 6.61 -7.43 4.11
C VAL A 234 5.69 -7.07 5.25
N SER A 235 4.87 -6.02 5.05
CA SER A 235 3.83 -5.65 6.01
C SER A 235 2.46 -5.68 5.35
N TYR A 236 1.44 -6.09 6.12
CA TYR A 236 0.07 -6.27 5.67
C TYR A 236 -0.87 -5.42 6.53
N TYR A 237 -1.79 -4.68 5.88
CA TYR A 237 -2.74 -3.79 6.52
C TYR A 237 -4.13 -4.03 5.96
N ARG A 238 -5.16 -4.09 6.81
CA ARG A 238 -6.54 -4.07 6.34
C ARG A 238 -6.91 -2.67 5.88
N LEU A 239 -7.51 -2.57 4.69
CA LEU A 239 -8.05 -1.33 4.15
C LEU A 239 -9.55 -1.26 4.42
N GLU A 240 -10.00 -0.13 4.93
CA GLU A 240 -11.39 0.18 5.19
C GLU A 240 -11.75 1.54 4.58
N ASP A 241 -13.00 1.71 4.17
CA ASP A 241 -13.52 3.01 3.79
C ASP A 241 -13.89 3.86 5.02
N ALA A 242 -14.33 5.10 4.78
CA ALA A 242 -14.71 6.03 5.84
C ALA A 242 -15.91 5.54 6.70
N THR A 243 -16.65 4.52 6.25
CA THR A 243 -17.77 3.93 6.98
C THR A 243 -17.35 2.70 7.79
N GLY A 244 -16.09 2.26 7.69
CA GLY A 244 -15.56 1.05 8.33
C GLY A 244 -15.83 -0.24 7.53
N ARG A 245 -16.29 -0.12 6.28
CA ARG A 245 -16.44 -1.27 5.39
C ARG A 245 -15.08 -1.72 4.89
N VAL A 246 -14.78 -3.01 5.03
CA VAL A 246 -13.51 -3.60 4.57
C VAL A 246 -13.46 -3.59 3.04
N LEU A 247 -12.42 -2.96 2.50
CA LEU A 247 -12.14 -2.87 1.08
C LEU A 247 -11.18 -3.97 0.61
N GLY A 248 -10.29 -4.44 1.50
CA GLY A 248 -9.28 -5.44 1.17
C GLY A 248 -8.04 -5.34 2.04
N VAL A 249 -6.89 -5.73 1.47
CA VAL A 249 -5.56 -5.70 2.11
C VAL A 249 -4.60 -4.85 1.29
N ALA A 250 -3.86 -3.97 1.96
CA ALA A 250 -2.67 -3.35 1.40
C ALA A 250 -1.43 -4.09 1.86
N THR A 251 -0.45 -4.23 0.97
CA THR A 251 0.86 -4.76 1.30
C THR A 251 1.95 -3.77 0.95
N SER A 252 2.99 -3.71 1.82
CA SER A 252 4.23 -3.02 1.52
C SER A 252 5.39 -4.01 1.56
N VAL A 253 6.25 -3.96 0.55
CA VAL A 253 7.39 -4.86 0.36
C VAL A 253 8.66 -4.01 0.27
N VAL A 254 9.55 -4.18 1.23
CA VAL A 254 10.85 -3.52 1.28
C VAL A 254 11.91 -4.54 0.97
N ASP A 255 12.76 -4.28 -0.02
CA ASP A 255 13.93 -5.10 -0.29
C ASP A 255 14.98 -4.83 0.80
N VAL A 256 15.31 -5.87 1.53
CA VAL A 256 16.31 -5.84 2.63
C VAL A 256 17.51 -6.77 2.32
N THR A 257 17.68 -7.16 1.07
CA THR A 257 18.71 -8.13 0.64
C THR A 257 20.10 -7.71 1.08
N GLU A 258 20.50 -6.48 0.79
CA GLU A 258 21.84 -5.97 1.14
C GLU A 258 22.05 -5.95 2.66
N SER A 259 21.08 -5.45 3.42
CA SER A 259 21.20 -5.38 4.89
C SER A 259 21.19 -6.77 5.52
N HIS A 260 20.41 -7.70 4.96
CA HIS A 260 20.37 -9.09 5.41
C HIS A 260 21.69 -9.82 5.13
N GLN A 261 22.27 -9.66 3.94
CA GLN A 261 23.56 -10.22 3.59
C GLN A 261 24.67 -9.66 4.48
N ALA A 262 24.72 -8.34 4.67
CA ALA A 262 25.68 -7.71 5.58
C ALA A 262 25.56 -8.21 7.02
N ALA A 263 24.32 -8.39 7.52
CA ALA A 263 24.10 -8.97 8.84
C ALA A 263 24.57 -10.42 8.94
N LYS A 264 24.34 -11.25 7.90
CA LYS A 264 24.86 -12.62 7.82
C LYS A 264 26.40 -12.64 7.82
N GLU A 265 27.06 -11.78 7.06
CA GLU A 265 28.53 -11.68 7.01
C GLU A 265 29.11 -11.26 8.38
N ILE A 266 28.50 -10.27 9.02
CA ILE A 266 28.92 -9.82 10.38
C ILE A 266 28.76 -10.96 11.39
N ALA A 267 27.61 -11.67 11.36
CA ALA A 267 27.37 -12.79 12.25
C ALA A 267 28.39 -13.93 12.01
N HIS A 268 28.69 -14.23 10.75
CA HIS A 268 29.69 -15.22 10.38
C HIS A 268 31.10 -14.81 10.84
N GLY A 269 31.48 -13.54 10.62
CA GLY A 269 32.74 -12.98 11.10
C GLY A 269 32.88 -13.04 12.62
N ARG A 270 31.83 -12.67 13.36
CA ARG A 270 31.81 -12.77 14.83
C ARG A 270 31.95 -14.20 15.32
N ARG A 271 31.26 -15.14 14.69
CA ARG A 271 31.35 -16.56 15.03
C ARG A 271 32.76 -17.08 14.81
N ARG A 272 33.38 -16.72 13.67
CA ARG A 272 34.77 -17.06 13.38
C ARG A 272 35.75 -16.49 14.38
N LEU A 273 35.59 -15.22 14.77
CA LEU A 273 36.45 -14.59 15.79
C LEU A 273 36.28 -15.23 17.17
N ALA A 274 35.03 -15.59 17.55
CA ALA A 274 34.79 -16.28 18.82
C ALA A 274 35.45 -17.65 18.84
N LEU A 275 35.42 -18.42 17.74
CA LEU A 275 36.13 -19.68 17.63
C LEU A 275 37.66 -19.52 17.75
N ILE A 276 38.23 -18.51 17.08
CA ILE A 276 39.67 -18.23 17.18
C ILE A 276 40.06 -17.86 18.61
N ALA A 277 39.24 -17.05 19.29
CA ALA A 277 39.50 -16.67 20.68
C ALA A 277 39.41 -17.88 21.63
N ASP A 278 38.39 -18.72 21.47
CA ASP A 278 38.25 -19.96 22.26
C ASP A 278 39.42 -20.93 22.01
N ALA A 279 39.78 -21.12 20.74
CA ALA A 279 40.94 -21.89 20.35
C ALA A 279 42.24 -21.38 21.00
N SER A 280 42.45 -20.06 20.99
CA SER A 280 43.66 -19.45 21.54
C SER A 280 43.81 -19.64 23.09
N VAL A 281 42.67 -19.78 23.78
CA VAL A 281 42.70 -20.04 25.24
C VAL A 281 42.88 -21.54 25.54
N ARG A 282 42.31 -22.43 24.71
CA ARG A 282 42.26 -23.86 24.95
C ARG A 282 43.47 -24.62 24.40
N ILE A 283 44.03 -24.13 23.30
CA ILE A 283 45.18 -24.78 22.62
C ILE A 283 46.49 -24.20 23.17
N GLY A 284 47.42 -25.07 23.52
CA GLY A 284 48.78 -24.68 23.93
C GLY A 284 48.90 -24.38 25.40
N THR A 285 48.01 -24.90 26.24
CA THR A 285 48.13 -24.84 27.71
C THR A 285 49.25 -25.72 28.24
N THR A 286 49.77 -26.63 27.40
CA THR A 286 50.80 -27.61 27.74
C THR A 286 51.79 -27.79 26.56
N LEU A 287 52.98 -28.32 26.87
CA LEU A 287 53.97 -28.75 25.85
C LEU A 287 53.76 -30.22 25.43
N ASP A 288 52.69 -30.86 25.88
CA ASP A 288 52.31 -32.22 25.51
C ASP A 288 51.59 -32.21 24.15
N LEU A 289 52.19 -32.88 23.19
CA LEU A 289 51.69 -32.95 21.80
C LEU A 289 50.35 -33.66 21.70
N ASP A 290 50.15 -34.74 22.45
CA ASP A 290 48.93 -35.53 22.41
C ASP A 290 47.75 -34.77 23.02
N GLN A 291 48.04 -34.00 24.07
CA GLN A 291 47.06 -33.12 24.69
C GLN A 291 46.72 -31.93 23.78
N THR A 292 47.71 -31.27 23.21
CA THR A 292 47.49 -30.17 22.26
C THR A 292 46.71 -30.64 21.02
N ALA A 293 46.99 -31.82 20.53
CA ALA A 293 46.25 -32.41 19.41
C ALA A 293 44.77 -32.66 19.76
N ARG A 294 44.49 -33.18 20.95
CA ARG A 294 43.11 -33.33 21.45
C ARG A 294 42.39 -32.00 21.61
N GLU A 295 43.04 -31.02 22.26
CA GLU A 295 42.50 -29.67 22.43
C GLU A 295 42.17 -29.03 21.08
N LEU A 296 43.01 -29.21 20.06
CA LEU A 296 42.76 -28.72 18.69
C LEU A 296 41.55 -29.42 18.04
N ALA A 297 41.49 -30.75 18.12
CA ALA A 297 40.38 -31.50 17.57
C ALA A 297 39.06 -31.13 18.24
N ASP A 298 39.03 -30.94 19.57
CA ASP A 298 37.86 -30.57 20.36
C ASP A 298 37.39 -29.12 20.17
N VAL A 299 38.24 -28.23 19.72
CA VAL A 299 37.87 -26.86 19.34
C VAL A 299 37.16 -26.84 17.96
N VAL A 300 37.61 -27.72 17.05
CA VAL A 300 37.05 -27.78 15.70
C VAL A 300 35.68 -28.48 15.69
N VAL A 301 35.47 -29.45 16.59
CA VAL A 301 34.23 -30.20 16.69
C VAL A 301 33.38 -29.65 17.85
N PRO A 302 32.07 -29.39 17.71
CA PRO A 302 31.21 -29.53 16.52
C PRO A 302 31.15 -28.30 15.63
N GLU A 303 31.88 -27.24 15.94
CA GLU A 303 31.67 -25.91 15.38
C GLU A 303 32.01 -25.78 13.89
N LEU A 304 33.08 -26.50 13.43
CA LEU A 304 33.56 -26.44 12.05
C LEU A 304 33.42 -27.74 11.29
N ALA A 305 33.35 -28.89 12.01
CA ALA A 305 33.27 -30.20 11.40
C ALA A 305 32.58 -31.20 12.34
N ASP A 306 31.96 -32.23 11.77
CA ASP A 306 31.40 -33.35 12.52
C ASP A 306 32.48 -34.31 13.02
N VAL A 307 33.62 -34.36 12.35
CA VAL A 307 34.80 -35.16 12.69
C VAL A 307 36.06 -34.36 12.40
N ALA A 308 36.98 -34.33 13.34
CA ALA A 308 38.30 -33.78 13.17
C ALA A 308 39.39 -34.82 13.54
N ALA A 309 40.40 -34.92 12.74
CA ALA A 309 41.59 -35.72 13.03
C ALA A 309 42.85 -34.83 12.98
N VAL A 310 43.75 -35.04 13.92
CA VAL A 310 45.04 -34.35 13.96
C VAL A 310 46.14 -35.40 13.74
N ASP A 311 46.80 -35.27 12.63
CA ASP A 311 47.92 -36.16 12.23
C ASP A 311 49.23 -35.41 12.20
N ILE A 312 50.31 -36.06 12.62
CA ILE A 312 51.66 -35.53 12.57
C ILE A 312 52.55 -36.47 11.75
N LEU A 313 53.52 -35.90 11.06
CA LEU A 313 54.55 -36.69 10.40
C LEU A 313 55.41 -37.45 11.43
N ASP A 314 55.54 -38.77 11.24
CA ASP A 314 56.29 -39.64 12.12
C ASP A 314 57.77 -39.20 12.27
N SER A 315 58.35 -38.66 11.18
CA SER A 315 59.71 -38.06 11.20
C SER A 315 59.86 -36.90 12.17
N VAL A 316 58.79 -36.14 12.41
CA VAL A 316 58.83 -35.01 13.36
C VAL A 316 58.84 -35.50 14.80
N LEU A 317 58.08 -36.53 15.10
CA LEU A 317 58.06 -37.19 16.42
C LEU A 317 59.41 -37.82 16.77
N GLU A 318 60.16 -38.32 15.74
CA GLU A 318 61.48 -38.86 15.91
C GLU A 318 62.60 -37.82 15.94
N GLY A 319 62.30 -36.51 15.92
CA GLY A 319 63.27 -35.43 15.93
C GLY A 319 64.10 -35.29 14.68
N ARG A 320 63.65 -35.90 13.58
CA ARG A 320 64.32 -35.81 12.29
C ARG A 320 63.87 -34.54 11.54
N PRO A 321 64.78 -33.77 10.93
CA PRO A 321 64.36 -32.61 10.17
C PRO A 321 63.46 -33.02 8.99
N SER A 322 62.19 -32.62 9.04
CA SER A 322 61.24 -32.85 7.93
C SER A 322 61.46 -31.80 6.84
N VAL A 323 62.21 -32.16 5.81
CA VAL A 323 62.28 -31.36 4.59
C VAL A 323 61.10 -31.72 3.72
N VAL A 324 60.00 -30.99 3.85
CA VAL A 324 58.83 -31.11 2.98
C VAL A 324 59.27 -30.80 1.55
N GLY A 325 59.31 -31.82 0.71
CA GLY A 325 59.67 -31.71 -0.70
C GLY A 325 60.97 -32.42 -1.16
N ALA A 326 61.80 -32.97 -0.25
CA ALA A 326 63.08 -33.63 -0.64
C ALA A 326 63.12 -35.14 -0.40
N ALA A 327 62.14 -35.77 0.27
CA ALA A 327 62.13 -37.20 0.55
C ALA A 327 61.44 -37.98 -0.56
N ARG A 328 62.18 -38.85 -1.28
CA ARG A 328 61.64 -39.82 -2.26
C ARG A 328 61.07 -41.05 -1.55
N GLY A 329 60.16 -40.86 -0.55
CA GLY A 329 59.51 -41.96 0.15
C GLY A 329 58.08 -41.60 0.55
N PRO A 330 57.22 -42.58 0.87
CA PRO A 330 55.89 -42.32 1.35
C PRO A 330 55.98 -41.57 2.69
N ALA A 331 55.25 -40.44 2.82
CA ALA A 331 55.10 -39.74 4.11
C ALA A 331 54.24 -40.61 5.01
N VAL A 332 54.75 -40.97 6.19
CA VAL A 332 54.00 -41.70 7.21
C VAL A 332 53.44 -40.69 8.19
N PHE A 333 52.13 -40.67 8.31
CA PHE A 333 51.42 -39.86 9.30
C PHE A 333 50.96 -40.73 10.46
N ARG A 334 51.07 -40.20 11.68
CA ARG A 334 50.53 -40.79 12.90
C ARG A 334 49.39 -39.94 13.43
N ALA A 335 48.22 -40.55 13.58
CA ALA A 335 47.09 -39.89 14.23
C ALA A 335 47.38 -39.68 15.72
N LEU A 336 47.29 -38.41 16.16
CA LEU A 336 47.46 -38.04 17.57
C LEU A 336 46.10 -37.88 18.26
N ALA A 337 45.11 -37.35 17.56
CA ALA A 337 43.79 -37.18 18.13
C ALA A 337 42.73 -37.34 17.05
N VAL A 338 41.57 -37.83 17.46
CA VAL A 338 40.33 -37.83 16.66
C VAL A 338 39.20 -37.41 17.58
N SER A 339 38.43 -36.42 17.19
CA SER A 339 37.19 -36.00 17.86
C SER A 339 36.01 -36.07 16.91
N ALA A 340 34.83 -36.44 17.42
CA ALA A 340 33.60 -36.55 16.64
C ALA A 340 32.44 -35.99 17.43
N ALA A 341 31.51 -35.29 16.74
CA ALA A 341 30.32 -34.71 17.32
C ALA A 341 29.29 -35.77 17.73
N TYR A 342 29.38 -36.99 17.18
CA TYR A 342 28.47 -38.11 17.47
C TYR A 342 29.22 -39.20 18.18
N SER A 343 28.56 -39.84 19.16
CA SER A 343 29.13 -41.01 19.85
C SER A 343 29.42 -42.16 18.89
N SER A 344 30.50 -42.91 19.11
CA SER A 344 30.99 -43.99 18.27
C SER A 344 29.99 -45.13 18.00
N GLU A 345 28.80 -45.14 18.61
CA GLU A 345 27.72 -46.08 18.34
C GLU A 345 26.91 -45.81 17.08
N ALA A 346 27.01 -44.57 16.51
CA ALA A 346 26.27 -44.18 15.31
C ALA A 346 26.97 -44.51 13.99
N VAL A 347 28.18 -45.09 14.04
CA VAL A 347 28.98 -45.46 12.86
C VAL A 347 29.25 -46.97 12.86
N ARG A 348 28.16 -47.74 12.77
CA ARG A 348 28.19 -49.17 12.40
C ARG A 348 27.26 -49.47 11.27
#